data_4beee9a1bafb643d867e996be67f6e2a
#
_entry.id   4beee9a1bafb643d867e996be67f6e2a
#
_cell.length_a   1.000
_cell.length_b   1.000
_cell.length_c   1.000
_cell.angle_alpha   90.00
_cell.angle_beta   90.00
_cell.angle_gamma   90.00
#
_symmetry.space_group_name_H-M   'P 1'
#
loop_
_entity.id
_entity.type
_entity.pdbx_description
1 polymer ?
#
loop_
_entity_poly.entity_id
_entity_poly.type
_entity_poly.pdbx_seq_one_letter_code
_entity_poly.pdbx_strand_id
1 'polypeptide(L)'
;MTLGQSVPKLDALHLMDGIEGLRSLPKHSVDMLLTDPPYGTTRNFWDVPLPLPELWEAVKWAVKPEGAVLFFAQCPYDKVLGASNLAMLRYEWVWYKSRCTGFLNARRAPLKKTENILVFYQKSPAYFPQFEQGKPYKKIHRCSGSSPNYGKFERTSGESDGQRFPGNVLAFPTCLLYTS
;
A
#
# COMPACT_ATOMS: atom_id res chain seq x y z
N MET A 1 -23.44 2.13 30.70
CA MET A 1 -22.29 2.99 31.13
C MET A 1 -21.16 2.72 30.17
N THR A 2 -21.00 3.55 29.16
CA THR A 2 -19.88 3.50 28.22
C THR A 2 -18.65 4.03 28.94
N LEU A 3 -17.73 3.16 29.28
CA LEU A 3 -16.39 3.54 29.73
C LEU A 3 -15.80 4.43 28.63
N GLY A 4 -15.58 5.70 28.94
CA GLY A 4 -14.98 6.65 28.01
C GLY A 4 -13.59 6.17 27.63
N GLN A 5 -13.47 5.56 26.46
CA GLN A 5 -12.18 5.23 25.88
C GLN A 5 -11.47 6.57 25.61
N SER A 6 -10.39 6.82 26.33
CA SER A 6 -9.58 7.99 26.07
C SER A 6 -8.95 7.88 24.68
N VAL A 7 -9.06 8.95 23.87
CA VAL A 7 -8.39 9.01 22.57
C VAL A 7 -6.89 8.77 22.76
N PRO A 8 -6.27 7.89 21.98
CA PRO A 8 -4.83 7.65 22.08
C PRO A 8 -4.01 8.92 21.92
N LYS A 9 -2.95 9.05 22.71
CA LYS A 9 -2.04 10.18 22.62
C LYS A 9 -1.37 10.20 21.25
N LEU A 10 -1.30 11.39 20.63
CA LEU A 10 -0.57 11.58 19.38
C LEU A 10 0.95 11.44 19.60
N ASP A 11 1.66 11.08 18.53
CA ASP A 11 3.13 10.90 18.52
C ASP A 11 3.64 9.95 19.61
N ALA A 12 2.90 8.85 19.82
CA ALA A 12 3.20 7.87 20.85
C ALA A 12 3.04 6.43 20.31
N LEU A 13 3.72 5.50 20.98
CA LEU A 13 3.54 4.07 20.76
C LEU A 13 2.44 3.55 21.68
N HIS A 14 1.52 2.77 21.11
CA HIS A 14 0.42 2.15 21.84
C HIS A 14 0.48 0.63 21.66
N LEU A 15 0.63 -0.08 22.78
CA LEU A 15 0.55 -1.54 22.79
C LEU A 15 -0.90 -1.95 23.00
N MET A 16 -1.60 -2.25 21.90
CA MET A 16 -3.01 -2.63 21.90
C MET A 16 -3.38 -3.40 20.64
N ASP A 17 -4.56 -4.01 20.60
CA ASP A 17 -5.12 -4.57 19.38
C ASP A 17 -5.33 -3.45 18.34
N GLY A 18 -4.92 -3.70 17.10
CA GLY A 18 -4.95 -2.68 16.04
C GLY A 18 -6.37 -2.27 15.63
N ILE A 19 -7.34 -3.20 15.65
CA ILE A 19 -8.74 -2.91 15.33
C ILE A 19 -9.37 -2.05 16.43
N GLU A 20 -9.13 -2.40 17.70
CA GLU A 20 -9.57 -1.61 18.84
C GLU A 20 -8.91 -0.23 18.86
N GLY A 21 -7.62 -0.18 18.49
CA GLY A 21 -6.90 1.08 18.32
C GLY A 21 -7.57 2.00 17.31
N LEU A 22 -7.90 1.49 16.11
CA LEU A 22 -8.63 2.26 15.10
C LEU A 22 -10.02 2.72 15.58
N ARG A 23 -10.75 1.85 16.29
CA ARG A 23 -12.08 2.19 16.83
C ARG A 23 -12.04 3.27 17.92
N SER A 24 -10.93 3.38 18.65
CA SER A 24 -10.73 4.39 19.69
C SER A 24 -10.42 5.79 19.15
N LEU A 25 -10.05 5.90 17.88
CA LEU A 25 -9.79 7.18 17.23
C LEU A 25 -11.10 7.93 16.90
N PRO A 26 -11.07 9.27 16.86
CA PRO A 26 -12.19 10.04 16.35
C PRO A 26 -12.54 9.63 14.92
N LYS A 27 -13.81 9.64 14.62
CA LYS A 27 -14.31 9.30 13.27
C LYS A 27 -13.65 10.21 12.22
N HIS A 28 -13.16 9.61 11.13
CA HIS A 28 -12.55 10.31 10.00
C HIS A 28 -11.41 11.27 10.41
N SER A 29 -10.58 10.85 11.36
CA SER A 29 -9.44 11.64 11.84
C SER A 29 -8.09 11.28 11.21
N VAL A 30 -8.00 10.12 10.55
CA VAL A 30 -6.77 9.58 9.98
C VAL A 30 -6.68 9.92 8.50
N ASP A 31 -5.59 10.56 8.07
CA ASP A 31 -5.32 10.87 6.67
C ASP A 31 -4.70 9.68 5.93
N MET A 32 -3.89 8.88 6.63
CA MET A 32 -3.25 7.69 6.06
C MET A 32 -3.10 6.60 7.12
N LEU A 33 -3.46 5.37 6.75
CA LEU A 33 -3.15 4.16 7.48
C LEU A 33 -2.09 3.37 6.69
N LEU A 34 -0.93 3.13 7.31
CA LEU A 34 0.11 2.24 6.78
C LEU A 34 0.34 1.14 7.79
N THR A 35 0.19 -0.11 7.38
CA THR A 35 0.28 -1.25 8.31
C THR A 35 0.81 -2.50 7.65
N ASP A 36 1.49 -3.33 8.45
CA ASP A 36 1.99 -4.66 8.12
C ASP A 36 1.28 -5.66 9.05
N PRO A 37 0.09 -6.18 8.67
CA PRO A 37 -0.69 -7.09 9.48
C PRO A 37 -0.10 -8.51 9.47
N PRO A 38 -0.46 -9.39 10.41
CA PRO A 38 -0.11 -10.79 10.33
C PRO A 38 -0.78 -11.46 9.12
N TYR A 39 0.00 -12.27 8.37
CA TYR A 39 -0.44 -12.89 7.11
C TYR A 39 -0.99 -14.32 7.27
N GLY A 40 -0.77 -14.97 8.45
CA GLY A 40 -1.09 -16.37 8.65
C GLY A 40 -0.23 -17.33 7.82
N THR A 41 0.98 -16.92 7.47
CA THR A 41 1.88 -17.69 6.60
C THR A 41 3.03 -18.36 7.34
N THR A 42 3.18 -18.06 8.62
CA THR A 42 4.21 -18.65 9.50
C THR A 42 3.60 -19.55 10.58
N ARG A 43 4.44 -20.27 11.30
CA ARG A 43 4.01 -21.08 12.46
C ARG A 43 4.03 -20.30 13.77
N ASN A 44 4.28 -19.02 13.73
CA ASN A 44 4.28 -18.19 14.93
C ASN A 44 2.84 -18.05 15.45
N PHE A 45 2.67 -18.17 16.77
CA PHE A 45 1.35 -18.10 17.41
C PHE A 45 0.63 -16.75 17.20
N TRP A 46 1.37 -15.69 16.98
CA TRP A 46 0.85 -14.34 16.74
C TRP A 46 0.49 -14.08 15.26
N ASP A 47 0.93 -14.95 14.32
CA ASP A 47 0.68 -14.77 12.89
C ASP A 47 -0.70 -15.31 12.50
N VAL A 48 -1.73 -14.72 13.10
CA VAL A 48 -3.13 -15.01 12.81
C VAL A 48 -3.73 -13.88 11.99
N PRO A 49 -4.27 -14.15 10.78
CA PRO A 49 -4.89 -13.12 9.95
C PRO A 49 -5.99 -12.38 10.70
N LEU A 50 -6.05 -11.07 10.52
CA LEU A 50 -7.08 -10.24 11.10
C LEU A 50 -8.47 -10.59 10.54
N PRO A 51 -9.55 -10.47 11.33
CA PRO A 51 -10.92 -10.60 10.84
C PRO A 51 -11.23 -9.43 9.90
N LEU A 52 -11.26 -9.71 8.58
CA LEU A 52 -11.37 -8.68 7.54
C LEU A 52 -12.64 -7.82 7.62
N PRO A 53 -13.84 -8.36 7.93
CA PRO A 53 -15.04 -7.54 8.10
C PRO A 53 -14.85 -6.47 9.17
N GLU A 54 -14.40 -6.85 10.36
CA GLU A 54 -14.18 -5.96 11.50
C GLU A 54 -13.07 -4.95 11.22
N LEU A 55 -12.01 -5.39 10.53
CA LEU A 55 -10.93 -4.51 10.07
C LEU A 55 -11.47 -3.40 9.16
N TRP A 56 -12.28 -3.76 8.15
CA TRP A 56 -12.83 -2.76 7.22
C TRP A 56 -13.84 -1.81 7.87
N GLU A 57 -14.58 -2.26 8.88
CA GLU A 57 -15.44 -1.38 9.67
C GLU A 57 -14.60 -0.36 10.44
N ALA A 58 -13.56 -0.81 11.14
CA ALA A 58 -12.66 0.06 11.90
C ALA A 58 -11.89 1.04 10.98
N VAL A 59 -11.42 0.58 9.83
CA VAL A 59 -10.78 1.42 8.80
C VAL A 59 -11.73 2.51 8.31
N LYS A 60 -12.97 2.16 7.94
CA LYS A 60 -13.97 3.13 7.47
C LYS A 60 -14.39 4.12 8.57
N TRP A 61 -14.31 3.70 9.83
CA TRP A 61 -14.55 4.59 10.95
C TRP A 61 -13.43 5.62 11.10
N ALA A 62 -12.18 5.18 11.19
CA ALA A 62 -11.05 6.02 11.55
C ALA A 62 -10.51 6.86 10.38
N VAL A 63 -10.42 6.27 9.18
CA VAL A 63 -9.79 6.89 8.02
C VAL A 63 -10.78 7.82 7.31
N LYS A 64 -10.30 9.00 6.89
CA LYS A 64 -11.09 9.95 6.10
C LYS A 64 -11.51 9.33 4.77
N PRO A 65 -12.65 9.76 4.18
CA PRO A 65 -13.03 9.31 2.82
C PRO A 65 -11.95 9.53 1.76
N GLU A 66 -11.18 10.61 1.89
CA GLU A 66 -10.02 10.98 1.05
C GLU A 66 -8.69 10.49 1.64
N GLY A 67 -8.72 9.66 2.67
CA GLY A 67 -7.54 9.05 3.28
C GLY A 67 -7.07 7.82 2.51
N ALA A 68 -5.77 7.57 2.55
CA ALA A 68 -5.15 6.39 1.95
C ALA A 68 -4.99 5.26 2.97
N VAL A 69 -5.20 4.02 2.53
CA VAL A 69 -5.01 2.82 3.35
C VAL A 69 -4.04 1.90 2.61
N LEU A 70 -2.91 1.62 3.23
CA LEU A 70 -1.83 0.83 2.66
C LEU A 70 -1.55 -0.37 3.55
N PHE A 71 -1.60 -1.56 2.95
CA PHE A 71 -1.29 -2.82 3.62
C PHE A 71 -0.11 -3.50 2.95
N PHE A 72 0.94 -3.79 3.72
CA PHE A 72 1.91 -4.79 3.30
C PHE A 72 1.23 -6.16 3.25
N ALA A 73 1.53 -6.93 2.22
CA ALA A 73 0.95 -8.26 2.03
C ALA A 73 1.81 -9.13 1.12
N GLN A 74 1.82 -10.44 1.39
CA GLN A 74 2.45 -11.45 0.55
C GLN A 74 1.43 -12.49 0.08
N CYS A 75 1.73 -13.13 -1.05
CA CYS A 75 0.94 -14.26 -1.53
C CYS A 75 0.97 -15.43 -0.52
N PRO A 76 -0.19 -16.05 -0.17
CA PRO A 76 -1.52 -15.84 -0.78
C PRO A 76 -2.38 -14.78 -0.09
N TYR A 77 -1.96 -14.24 1.06
CA TYR A 77 -2.75 -13.30 1.85
C TYR A 77 -3.10 -12.01 1.09
N ASP A 78 -2.21 -11.51 0.24
CA ASP A 78 -2.45 -10.34 -0.62
C ASP A 78 -3.69 -10.50 -1.52
N LYS A 79 -3.96 -11.73 -2.01
CA LYS A 79 -5.14 -12.01 -2.83
C LYS A 79 -6.42 -12.01 -2.01
N VAL A 80 -6.36 -12.58 -0.81
CA VAL A 80 -7.50 -12.60 0.13
C VAL A 80 -7.84 -11.19 0.58
N LEU A 81 -6.83 -10.43 1.02
CA LEU A 81 -6.99 -9.04 1.45
C LEU A 81 -7.51 -8.15 0.31
N GLY A 82 -6.92 -8.27 -0.89
CA GLY A 82 -7.36 -7.51 -2.05
C GLY A 82 -8.81 -7.80 -2.43
N ALA A 83 -9.20 -9.08 -2.48
CA ALA A 83 -10.55 -9.52 -2.81
C ALA A 83 -11.58 -9.11 -1.75
N SER A 84 -11.17 -8.95 -0.50
CA SER A 84 -12.08 -8.61 0.61
C SER A 84 -12.70 -7.22 0.49
N ASN A 85 -12.09 -6.31 -0.30
CA ASN A 85 -12.63 -4.96 -0.51
C ASN A 85 -12.27 -4.40 -1.89
N LEU A 86 -12.72 -5.07 -2.95
CA LEU A 86 -12.50 -4.63 -4.34
C LEU A 86 -13.05 -3.22 -4.62
N ALA A 87 -14.09 -2.81 -3.90
CA ALA A 87 -14.66 -1.48 -4.07
C ALA A 87 -13.70 -0.35 -3.71
N MET A 88 -12.76 -0.60 -2.79
CA MET A 88 -11.75 0.37 -2.36
C MET A 88 -10.36 0.07 -2.93
N LEU A 89 -10.06 -1.14 -3.39
CA LEU A 89 -8.77 -1.50 -3.99
C LEU A 89 -8.54 -0.69 -5.26
N ARG A 90 -7.36 -0.06 -5.38
CA ARG A 90 -7.01 0.81 -6.51
C ARG A 90 -5.82 0.31 -7.30
N TYR A 91 -4.71 0.09 -6.64
CA TYR A 91 -3.47 -0.38 -7.23
C TYR A 91 -2.58 -1.01 -6.16
N GLU A 92 -1.44 -1.50 -6.57
CA GLU A 92 -0.41 -2.01 -5.68
C GLU A 92 0.94 -1.38 -6.01
N TRP A 93 1.78 -1.21 -5.00
CA TRP A 93 3.21 -1.08 -5.15
C TRP A 93 3.88 -2.42 -4.89
N VAL A 94 4.98 -2.65 -5.61
CA VAL A 94 5.82 -3.82 -5.43
C VAL A 94 7.12 -3.39 -4.76
N TRP A 95 7.30 -3.78 -3.51
CA TRP A 95 8.57 -3.57 -2.84
C TRP A 95 9.58 -4.61 -3.32
N TYR A 96 10.63 -4.15 -4.02
CA TYR A 96 11.74 -4.96 -4.47
C TYR A 96 12.83 -4.93 -3.42
N LYS A 97 13.07 -6.07 -2.77
CA LYS A 97 14.02 -6.22 -1.65
C LYS A 97 15.45 -6.42 -2.15
N SER A 98 16.42 -5.89 -1.41
CA SER A 98 17.85 -6.12 -1.70
C SER A 98 18.26 -7.60 -1.58
N ARG A 99 17.60 -8.35 -0.68
CA ARG A 99 17.83 -9.78 -0.43
C ARG A 99 16.58 -10.59 -0.63
N CYS A 100 16.78 -11.81 -1.15
CA CYS A 100 15.71 -12.79 -1.23
C CYS A 100 15.41 -13.42 0.14
N THR A 101 14.17 -13.84 0.36
CA THR A 101 13.74 -14.61 1.53
C THR A 101 13.21 -15.98 1.12
N GLY A 102 13.03 -16.88 2.10
CA GLY A 102 12.49 -18.22 1.85
C GLY A 102 13.50 -19.24 1.35
N PHE A 103 14.78 -19.12 1.71
CA PHE A 103 15.87 -19.98 1.23
C PHE A 103 15.67 -21.47 1.52
N LEU A 104 14.94 -21.84 2.57
CA LEU A 104 14.60 -23.24 2.88
C LEU A 104 13.79 -23.91 1.77
N ASN A 105 13.07 -23.13 0.96
CA ASN A 105 12.29 -23.60 -0.18
C ASN A 105 12.99 -23.45 -1.53
N ALA A 106 14.25 -23.07 -1.57
CA ALA A 106 14.99 -22.73 -2.80
C ALA A 106 15.03 -23.87 -3.84
N ARG A 107 14.90 -25.12 -3.41
CA ARG A 107 14.83 -26.30 -4.29
C ARG A 107 13.41 -26.64 -4.78
N ARG A 108 12.39 -25.94 -4.30
CA ARG A 108 10.96 -26.23 -4.58
C ARG A 108 10.24 -25.08 -5.24
N ALA A 109 10.69 -23.84 -5.00
CA ALA A 109 10.07 -22.63 -5.51
C ALA A 109 11.11 -21.50 -5.64
N PRO A 110 10.85 -20.49 -6.49
CA PRO A 110 11.67 -19.29 -6.53
C PRO A 110 11.74 -18.60 -5.18
N LEU A 111 12.89 -18.02 -4.87
CA LEU A 111 13.04 -17.20 -3.67
C LEU A 111 12.21 -15.94 -3.78
N LYS A 112 11.61 -15.53 -2.67
CA LYS A 112 10.79 -14.30 -2.60
C LYS A 112 11.70 -13.08 -2.57
N LYS A 113 11.58 -12.21 -3.56
CA LYS A 113 12.34 -10.95 -3.66
C LYS A 113 11.45 -9.72 -3.67
N THR A 114 10.16 -9.93 -3.73
CA THR A 114 9.16 -8.87 -3.73
C THR A 114 8.15 -9.04 -2.61
N GLU A 115 7.53 -7.94 -2.24
CA GLU A 115 6.37 -7.87 -1.36
C GLU A 115 5.41 -6.83 -1.91
N ASN A 116 4.11 -7.06 -1.80
CA ASN A 116 3.10 -6.15 -2.31
C ASN A 116 2.68 -5.16 -1.22
N ILE A 117 2.39 -3.93 -1.61
CA ILE A 117 1.72 -2.94 -0.78
C ILE A 117 0.41 -2.59 -1.48
N LEU A 118 -0.69 -3.12 -0.97
CA LEU A 118 -2.01 -2.88 -1.54
C LEU A 118 -2.53 -1.53 -1.11
N VAL A 119 -3.01 -0.73 -2.06
CA VAL A 119 -3.51 0.62 -1.82
C VAL A 119 -5.01 0.69 -2.01
N PHE A 120 -5.70 1.14 -0.95
CA PHE A 120 -7.13 1.27 -0.91
C PHE A 120 -7.52 2.71 -0.57
N TYR A 121 -8.57 3.21 -1.19
CA TYR A 121 -9.24 4.45 -0.79
C TYR A 121 -10.67 4.53 -1.35
N GLN A 122 -11.52 5.31 -0.69
CA GLN A 122 -12.88 5.58 -1.16
C GLN A 122 -12.87 6.66 -2.25
N LYS A 123 -12.29 7.82 -1.92
CA LYS A 123 -12.06 8.93 -2.84
C LYS A 123 -10.56 9.16 -2.98
N SER A 124 -10.15 9.73 -4.10
CA SER A 124 -8.73 9.95 -4.39
C SER A 124 -8.07 10.80 -3.29
N PRO A 125 -7.04 10.28 -2.61
CA PRO A 125 -6.27 11.04 -1.64
C PRO A 125 -5.38 12.08 -2.33
N ALA A 126 -4.80 12.98 -1.53
CA ALA A 126 -3.73 13.86 -2.00
C ALA A 126 -2.53 13.01 -2.46
N TYR A 127 -1.99 13.32 -3.62
CA TYR A 127 -0.86 12.62 -4.21
C TYR A 127 0.27 13.58 -4.56
N PHE A 128 1.45 13.35 -4.00
CA PHE A 128 2.66 14.16 -4.18
C PHE A 128 3.74 13.29 -4.84
N PRO A 129 3.77 13.19 -6.18
CA PRO A 129 4.71 12.32 -6.86
C PRO A 129 6.15 12.74 -6.60
N GLN A 130 6.98 11.78 -6.22
CA GLN A 130 8.43 11.96 -6.13
C GLN A 130 9.01 11.67 -7.51
N PHE A 131 9.32 12.73 -8.26
CA PHE A 131 9.82 12.62 -9.62
C PHE A 131 11.21 11.98 -9.66
N GLU A 132 11.40 11.12 -10.65
CA GLU A 132 12.70 10.52 -10.96
C GLU A 132 13.39 11.32 -12.05
N GLN A 133 14.71 11.53 -11.93
CA GLN A 133 15.49 12.21 -12.94
C GLN A 133 16.03 11.20 -13.95
N GLY A 134 15.52 11.23 -15.16
CA GLY A 134 16.01 10.49 -16.32
C GLY A 134 16.76 11.40 -17.30
N LYS A 135 17.17 10.81 -18.43
CA LYS A 135 17.78 11.59 -19.52
C LYS A 135 16.74 12.51 -20.17
N PRO A 136 17.07 13.79 -20.46
CA PRO A 136 16.23 14.67 -21.26
C PRO A 136 15.92 14.05 -22.62
N TYR A 137 14.74 14.32 -23.17
CA TYR A 137 14.32 13.81 -24.47
C TYR A 137 13.34 14.74 -25.16
N LYS A 138 13.29 14.64 -26.49
CA LYS A 138 12.31 15.35 -27.31
C LYS A 138 11.15 14.41 -27.65
N LYS A 139 9.93 14.82 -27.32
CA LYS A 139 8.70 14.17 -27.77
C LYS A 139 8.27 14.79 -29.10
N ILE A 140 8.23 13.98 -30.13
CA ILE A 140 7.65 14.38 -31.41
C ILE A 140 6.39 13.53 -31.61
N HIS A 141 5.24 14.12 -31.39
CA HIS A 141 3.96 13.47 -31.66
C HIS A 141 3.42 13.99 -32.98
N ARG A 142 3.30 13.14 -33.98
CA ARG A 142 2.86 13.53 -35.33
C ARG A 142 1.35 13.67 -35.49
N CYS A 143 0.54 13.16 -34.54
CA CYS A 143 -0.92 13.27 -34.63
C CYS A 143 -1.58 13.15 -33.24
N SER A 144 -2.69 13.83 -33.07
CA SER A 144 -3.68 13.59 -32.04
C SER A 144 -4.44 12.30 -32.36
N GLY A 145 -5.03 11.66 -31.37
CA GLY A 145 -5.70 10.40 -31.56
C GLY A 145 -6.91 10.23 -30.68
N SER A 146 -7.65 9.18 -30.96
CA SER A 146 -8.68 8.65 -30.06
C SER A 146 -8.51 7.15 -29.92
N SER A 147 -8.84 6.61 -28.76
CA SER A 147 -8.89 5.18 -28.57
C SER A 147 -10.17 4.80 -27.80
N PRO A 148 -10.67 3.56 -27.99
CA PRO A 148 -11.82 3.09 -27.22
C PRO A 148 -11.60 3.17 -25.68
N ASN A 149 -10.35 3.00 -25.24
CA ASN A 149 -10.01 2.99 -23.83
C ASN A 149 -9.78 4.37 -23.21
N TYR A 150 -9.28 5.35 -23.99
CA TYR A 150 -8.87 6.66 -23.46
C TYR A 150 -9.65 7.84 -24.06
N GLY A 151 -10.61 7.57 -24.94
CA GLY A 151 -11.36 8.62 -25.62
C GLY A 151 -10.47 9.48 -26.56
N LYS A 152 -10.85 10.75 -26.73
CA LYS A 152 -10.06 11.73 -27.49
C LYS A 152 -8.92 12.23 -26.62
N PHE A 153 -7.72 12.30 -27.17
CA PHE A 153 -6.54 12.87 -26.51
C PHE A 153 -5.71 13.70 -27.48
N GLU A 154 -5.23 14.82 -26.98
CA GLU A 154 -4.28 15.66 -27.67
C GLU A 154 -2.86 15.26 -27.31
N ARG A 155 -2.02 15.11 -28.31
CA ARG A 155 -0.59 14.85 -28.13
C ARG A 155 0.19 16.11 -28.45
N THR A 156 0.81 16.69 -27.44
CA THR A 156 1.68 17.85 -27.61
C THR A 156 3.12 17.40 -27.82
N SER A 157 3.77 17.94 -28.85
CA SER A 157 5.21 17.86 -28.99
C SER A 157 5.87 18.77 -27.96
N GLY A 158 6.98 18.34 -27.37
CA GLY A 158 7.68 19.15 -26.38
C GLY A 158 9.03 18.55 -26.01
N GLU A 159 9.82 19.35 -25.33
CA GLU A 159 11.05 18.88 -24.70
C GLU A 159 10.75 18.51 -23.25
N SER A 160 11.35 17.43 -22.78
CA SER A 160 11.33 17.02 -21.38
C SER A 160 12.72 17.19 -20.81
N ASP A 161 12.82 17.83 -19.68
CA ASP A 161 14.05 17.98 -18.90
C ASP A 161 14.54 16.65 -18.28
N GLY A 162 13.78 15.59 -18.48
CA GLY A 162 14.06 14.26 -17.95
C GLY A 162 13.28 13.91 -16.69
N GLN A 163 12.46 14.81 -16.15
CA GLN A 163 11.56 14.47 -15.04
C GLN A 163 10.54 13.41 -15.47
N ARG A 164 10.39 12.39 -14.65
CA ARG A 164 9.46 11.28 -14.87
C ARG A 164 8.65 11.00 -13.61
N PHE A 165 7.38 10.70 -13.80
CA PHE A 165 6.57 10.19 -12.71
C PHE A 165 7.13 8.85 -12.21
N PRO A 166 7.09 8.62 -10.88
CA PRO A 166 7.57 7.37 -10.31
C PRO A 166 6.74 6.18 -10.79
N GLY A 167 7.39 5.03 -10.92
CA GLY A 167 6.72 3.76 -11.14
C GLY A 167 6.16 3.17 -9.84
N ASN A 168 5.48 2.04 -9.96
CA ASN A 168 4.95 1.32 -8.82
C ASN A 168 5.91 0.27 -8.22
N VAL A 169 7.18 0.29 -8.60
CA VAL A 169 8.22 -0.57 -8.02
C VAL A 169 9.10 0.25 -7.09
N LEU A 170 9.11 -0.12 -5.82
CA LEU A 170 9.90 0.53 -4.78
C LEU A 170 11.14 -0.32 -4.47
N ALA A 171 12.32 0.16 -4.79
CA ALA A 171 13.59 -0.54 -4.49
C ALA A 171 14.17 -0.01 -3.17
N PHE A 172 13.90 -0.71 -2.07
CA PHE A 172 14.46 -0.40 -0.76
C PHE A 172 15.22 -1.60 -0.19
N PRO A 173 16.35 -1.36 0.50
CA PRO A 173 17.08 -2.43 1.16
C PRO A 173 16.27 -3.01 2.32
N THR A 174 16.39 -4.32 2.51
CA THR A 174 15.91 -4.99 3.72
C THR A 174 16.81 -4.61 4.90
N CYS A 175 16.22 -4.34 6.06
CA CYS A 175 16.98 -4.08 7.28
C CYS A 175 17.79 -5.33 7.67
N LEU A 176 19.08 -5.13 8.01
CA LEU A 176 20.00 -6.18 8.41
C LEU A 176 19.96 -6.50 9.93
N LEU A 177 19.18 -5.74 10.70
CA LEU A 177 19.19 -5.84 12.17
C LEU A 177 18.50 -7.10 12.73
N TYR A 178 17.92 -7.96 11.89
CA TYR A 178 17.25 -9.20 12.30
C TYR A 178 17.97 -10.48 11.82
N THR A 179 19.26 -10.43 11.62
CA THR A 179 20.09 -11.62 11.32
C THR A 179 21.02 -11.94 12.47
N SER A 180 20.48 -12.18 13.63
CA SER A 180 21.20 -12.85 14.73
C SER A 180 20.32 -13.95 15.31
#